data_c0297320b7dfb7f6bb934d0f3673fa55
#
_entry.id   c0297320b7dfb7f6bb934d0f3673fa55
#
_cell.length_a   1.000
_cell.length_b   1.000
_cell.length_c   1.000
_cell.angle_alpha   90.00
_cell.angle_beta   90.00
_cell.angle_gamma   90.00
#
_symmetry.space_group_name_H-M   'P 1'
#
loop_
_entity.id
_entity.type
_entity.pdbx_description
1 polymer ?
#
loop_
_entity_poly.entity_id
_entity_poly.type
_entity_poly.pdbx_seq_one_letter_code
_entity_poly.pdbx_strand_id
1 'polypeptide(L)'
;DGGWSSMVPTKNLVDMYEMTNGLTKDEAGSGYDPAHPFYNRDPRMAATILYPGRNWLTIDGEVVVINTLDEEIDGKSNPNDPSGVDNASKTGLTWAKYLGTGPTYYADMWNANANTIMFRYAETLLSFAEAKNELDGPCDSVYVALNKIRFRAGMPSVDKGKYSTKETLRELIRRERTVELAGEGFRRADILRWKDNNGKVLAETVLNGELKRYVGTVNYDETVPEKRAVISEDTELVEKRVFVSHNRYLPIPQEYIDLNSKLVQNPGY
;
A
#
# COMPACT_ATOMS: atom_id res chain seq x y z
N ASP A 1 -7.78 -13.58 12.42
CA ASP A 1 -6.34 -13.67 12.10
C ASP A 1 -5.43 -13.02 13.15
N GLY A 2 -5.92 -12.62 14.33
CA GLY A 2 -5.11 -12.15 15.46
C GLY A 2 -4.35 -10.83 15.27
N GLY A 3 -4.52 -10.14 14.16
CA GLY A 3 -3.68 -9.00 13.78
C GLY A 3 -4.08 -7.64 14.34
N TRP A 4 -5.19 -7.50 15.03
CA TRP A 4 -5.71 -6.27 15.67
C TRP A 4 -5.78 -5.04 14.75
N SER A 5 -5.55 -5.18 13.45
CA SER A 5 -5.55 -4.12 12.43
C SER A 5 -4.74 -2.86 12.79
N SER A 6 -3.66 -3.04 13.57
CA SER A 6 -2.83 -1.91 14.06
C SER A 6 -2.06 -1.21 12.94
N MET A 7 -1.69 -1.94 11.88
CA MET A 7 -1.07 -1.40 10.68
C MET A 7 -1.79 -1.93 9.46
N VAL A 8 -2.39 -1.06 8.69
CA VAL A 8 -3.25 -1.43 7.56
C VAL A 8 -2.89 -0.62 6.31
N PRO A 9 -3.14 -1.18 5.11
CA PRO A 9 -3.03 -0.42 3.87
C PRO A 9 -4.00 0.77 3.85
N THR A 10 -3.69 1.76 3.06
CA THR A 10 -4.54 2.93 2.87
C THR A 10 -5.10 2.97 1.46
N LYS A 11 -6.22 3.69 1.28
CA LYS A 11 -6.76 4.01 -0.06
C LYS A 11 -5.68 4.64 -0.96
N ASN A 12 -4.84 5.52 -0.39
CA ASN A 12 -3.75 6.14 -1.12
C ASN A 12 -2.76 5.12 -1.70
N LEU A 13 -2.50 4.01 -1.00
CA LEU A 13 -1.67 2.93 -1.54
C LEU A 13 -2.38 2.22 -2.70
N VAL A 14 -3.68 1.94 -2.57
CA VAL A 14 -4.48 1.37 -3.68
C VAL A 14 -4.42 2.27 -4.90
N ASP A 15 -4.54 3.57 -4.73
CA ASP A 15 -4.51 4.56 -5.81
C ASP A 15 -3.15 4.60 -6.55
N MET A 16 -2.07 4.15 -5.93
CA MET A 16 -0.73 4.11 -6.55
C MET A 16 -0.51 2.92 -7.49
N TYR A 17 -1.29 1.85 -7.37
CA TYR A 17 -1.22 0.74 -8.33
C TYR A 17 -1.76 1.19 -9.68
N GLU A 18 -1.05 0.85 -10.76
CA GLU A 18 -1.50 1.12 -12.13
C GLU A 18 -2.66 0.19 -12.51
N MET A 19 -3.29 0.48 -13.64
CA MET A 19 -4.16 -0.46 -14.33
C MET A 19 -3.31 -1.51 -15.06
N THR A 20 -3.88 -2.66 -15.41
CA THR A 20 -3.17 -3.73 -16.14
C THR A 20 -2.54 -3.29 -17.46
N ASN A 21 -3.04 -2.21 -18.05
CA ASN A 21 -2.49 -1.60 -19.26
C ASN A 21 -1.28 -0.67 -19.00
N GLY A 22 -0.86 -0.49 -17.73
CA GLY A 22 0.29 0.32 -17.36
C GLY A 22 0.00 1.82 -17.22
N LEU A 23 -1.27 2.21 -17.29
CA LEU A 23 -1.68 3.60 -17.03
C LEU A 23 -2.07 3.78 -15.57
N THR A 24 -1.87 4.95 -15.03
CA THR A 24 -2.43 5.31 -13.72
C THR A 24 -3.95 5.45 -13.81
N LYS A 25 -4.66 5.32 -12.70
CA LYS A 25 -6.12 5.44 -12.67
C LYS A 25 -6.65 6.77 -13.24
N ASP A 26 -5.85 7.84 -13.14
CA ASP A 26 -6.24 9.20 -13.53
C ASP A 26 -5.91 9.53 -14.99
N GLU A 27 -5.23 8.64 -15.71
CA GLU A 27 -4.86 8.86 -17.11
C GLU A 27 -6.00 8.50 -18.05
N ALA A 28 -6.13 9.30 -19.11
CA ALA A 28 -7.08 9.04 -20.19
C ALA A 28 -6.79 7.66 -20.83
N GLY A 29 -7.83 6.86 -21.02
CA GLY A 29 -7.68 5.50 -21.56
C GLY A 29 -7.25 4.45 -20.55
N SER A 30 -7.12 4.78 -19.28
CA SER A 30 -6.80 3.82 -18.22
C SER A 30 -7.86 2.73 -18.05
N GLY A 31 -9.13 3.07 -18.32
CA GLY A 31 -10.25 2.17 -18.08
C GLY A 31 -10.60 2.02 -16.60
N TYR A 32 -10.13 2.94 -15.75
CA TYR A 32 -10.47 2.94 -14.33
C TYR A 32 -11.95 3.24 -14.13
N ASP A 33 -12.59 2.40 -13.31
CA ASP A 33 -13.97 2.58 -12.88
C ASP A 33 -13.98 2.89 -11.35
N PRO A 34 -14.38 4.11 -10.95
CA PRO A 34 -14.42 4.47 -9.54
C PRO A 34 -15.43 3.65 -8.72
N ALA A 35 -16.47 3.08 -9.34
CA ALA A 35 -17.40 2.19 -8.67
C ALA A 35 -16.76 0.83 -8.36
N HIS A 36 -15.77 0.41 -9.14
CA HIS A 36 -15.05 -0.85 -9.00
C HIS A 36 -13.53 -0.65 -8.93
N PRO A 37 -13.00 0.02 -7.89
CA PRO A 37 -11.62 0.50 -7.84
C PRO A 37 -10.57 -0.61 -7.79
N PHE A 38 -10.98 -1.84 -7.56
CA PHE A 38 -10.10 -3.01 -7.47
C PHE A 38 -10.02 -3.80 -8.79
N TYR A 39 -10.88 -3.48 -9.76
CA TYR A 39 -10.94 -4.18 -11.04
C TYR A 39 -9.84 -3.72 -12.01
N ASN A 40 -9.28 -4.65 -12.76
CA ASN A 40 -8.25 -4.40 -13.77
C ASN A 40 -6.98 -3.69 -13.27
N ARG A 41 -6.61 -3.94 -12.04
CA ARG A 41 -5.42 -3.33 -11.40
C ARG A 41 -4.18 -4.20 -11.55
N ASP A 42 -3.03 -3.57 -11.39
CA ASP A 42 -1.74 -4.24 -11.23
C ASP A 42 -1.88 -5.48 -10.33
N PRO A 43 -1.48 -6.67 -10.78
CA PRO A 43 -1.64 -7.92 -10.00
C PRO A 43 -1.01 -7.87 -8.61
N ARG A 44 -0.01 -7.02 -8.40
CA ARG A 44 0.63 -6.84 -7.08
C ARG A 44 -0.34 -6.25 -6.06
N MET A 45 -1.37 -5.50 -6.47
CA MET A 45 -2.38 -4.99 -5.55
C MET A 45 -3.08 -6.14 -4.84
N ALA A 46 -3.61 -7.10 -5.58
CA ALA A 46 -4.26 -8.26 -5.00
C ALA A 46 -3.30 -9.15 -4.20
N ALA A 47 -2.02 -9.27 -4.62
CA ALA A 47 -1.01 -9.99 -3.87
C ALA A 47 -0.64 -9.33 -2.53
N THR A 48 -0.89 -8.03 -2.40
CA THR A 48 -0.47 -7.23 -1.23
C THR A 48 -1.62 -6.90 -0.29
N ILE A 49 -2.82 -6.64 -0.82
CA ILE A 49 -3.96 -6.08 -0.09
C ILE A 49 -5.15 -7.02 -0.16
N LEU A 50 -5.76 -7.27 1.00
CA LEU A 50 -7.13 -7.78 1.09
C LEU A 50 -8.07 -6.58 1.03
N TYR A 51 -8.96 -6.60 0.03
CA TYR A 51 -9.96 -5.58 -0.23
C TYR A 51 -11.36 -6.21 -0.19
N PRO A 52 -12.41 -5.43 0.03
CA PRO A 52 -13.78 -5.94 0.07
C PRO A 52 -14.18 -6.57 -1.28
N GLY A 53 -14.96 -7.64 -1.23
CA GLY A 53 -15.37 -8.46 -2.38
C GLY A 53 -14.42 -9.61 -2.72
N ARG A 54 -13.20 -9.60 -2.22
CA ARG A 54 -12.21 -10.66 -2.49
C ARG A 54 -12.54 -11.94 -1.74
N ASN A 55 -12.34 -13.10 -2.40
CA ASN A 55 -12.37 -14.39 -1.73
C ASN A 55 -11.11 -14.60 -0.87
N TRP A 56 -11.29 -15.18 0.31
CA TRP A 56 -10.22 -15.59 1.19
C TRP A 56 -10.47 -17.00 1.74
N LEU A 57 -9.46 -17.85 1.67
CA LEU A 57 -9.50 -19.17 2.29
C LEU A 57 -9.01 -19.05 3.73
N THR A 58 -9.92 -19.32 4.67
CA THR A 58 -9.65 -19.23 6.11
C THR A 58 -8.76 -20.36 6.60
N ILE A 59 -8.30 -20.25 7.84
CA ILE A 59 -7.53 -21.30 8.54
C ILE A 59 -8.33 -22.62 8.65
N ASP A 60 -9.66 -22.53 8.75
CA ASP A 60 -10.55 -23.70 8.86
C ASP A 60 -10.87 -24.33 7.49
N GLY A 61 -10.34 -23.75 6.41
CA GLY A 61 -10.55 -24.26 5.04
C GLY A 61 -11.82 -23.76 4.37
N GLU A 62 -12.51 -22.79 4.96
CA GLU A 62 -13.69 -22.18 4.38
C GLU A 62 -13.31 -21.01 3.46
N VAL A 63 -14.05 -20.86 2.35
CA VAL A 63 -13.91 -19.70 1.46
C VAL A 63 -14.92 -18.65 1.89
N VAL A 64 -14.42 -17.50 2.35
CA VAL A 64 -15.24 -16.35 2.73
C VAL A 64 -15.01 -15.19 1.77
N VAL A 65 -16.03 -14.35 1.60
CA VAL A 65 -15.91 -13.06 0.92
C VAL A 65 -15.55 -12.02 1.95
N ILE A 66 -14.44 -11.30 1.75
CA ILE A 66 -14.06 -10.18 2.60
C ILE A 66 -15.09 -9.08 2.43
N ASN A 67 -15.70 -8.65 3.53
CA ASN A 67 -16.64 -7.54 3.56
C ASN A 67 -16.26 -6.57 4.69
N THR A 68 -15.90 -5.38 4.32
CA THR A 68 -15.54 -4.26 5.20
C THR A 68 -16.31 -3.00 4.83
N LEU A 69 -17.40 -3.14 4.07
CA LEU A 69 -18.21 -2.02 3.58
C LEU A 69 -19.58 -1.99 4.22
N ASP A 70 -20.21 -3.15 4.43
CA ASP A 70 -21.55 -3.23 5.01
C ASP A 70 -21.45 -3.26 6.55
N GLU A 71 -22.34 -2.56 7.21
CA GLU A 71 -22.46 -2.58 8.69
C GLU A 71 -23.05 -3.91 9.19
N GLU A 72 -23.93 -4.51 8.40
CA GLU A 72 -24.60 -5.77 8.70
C GLU A 72 -24.47 -6.76 7.54
N ILE A 73 -24.37 -8.04 7.85
CA ILE A 73 -24.43 -9.16 6.93
C ILE A 73 -25.50 -10.13 7.43
N ASP A 74 -26.49 -10.45 6.59
CA ASP A 74 -27.61 -11.33 6.93
C ASP A 74 -28.33 -10.94 8.24
N GLY A 75 -28.50 -9.63 8.47
CA GLY A 75 -29.15 -9.07 9.65
C GLY A 75 -28.35 -9.19 10.95
N LYS A 76 -27.06 -9.45 10.84
CA LYS A 76 -26.12 -9.47 11.97
C LYS A 76 -25.04 -8.42 11.77
N SER A 77 -24.56 -7.86 12.87
CA SER A 77 -23.43 -6.93 12.86
C SER A 77 -22.21 -7.56 12.19
N ASN A 78 -21.62 -6.84 11.25
CA ASN A 78 -20.44 -7.27 10.54
C ASN A 78 -19.19 -7.15 11.44
N PRO A 79 -18.50 -8.24 11.74
CA PRO A 79 -17.30 -8.20 12.59
C PRO A 79 -16.11 -7.45 11.96
N ASN A 80 -16.19 -7.12 10.67
CA ASN A 80 -15.15 -6.37 9.94
C ASN A 80 -15.58 -4.93 9.63
N ASP A 81 -16.72 -4.47 10.16
CA ASP A 81 -17.17 -3.08 10.00
C ASP A 81 -16.15 -2.11 10.64
N PRO A 82 -15.53 -1.21 9.84
CA PRO A 82 -14.55 -0.26 10.33
C PRO A 82 -15.09 0.76 11.34
N SER A 83 -16.41 1.00 11.36
CA SER A 83 -17.05 1.99 12.23
C SER A 83 -17.40 1.42 13.61
N GLY A 84 -17.81 0.16 13.67
CA GLY A 84 -18.42 -0.46 14.85
C GLY A 84 -17.50 -1.39 15.66
N VAL A 85 -16.37 -1.85 15.10
CA VAL A 85 -15.55 -2.88 15.73
C VAL A 85 -14.12 -2.40 15.98
N ASP A 86 -13.64 -2.51 17.21
CA ASP A 86 -12.32 -2.00 17.62
C ASP A 86 -11.17 -2.62 16.85
N ASN A 87 -11.23 -3.92 16.59
CA ASN A 87 -10.20 -4.66 15.88
C ASN A 87 -10.37 -4.68 14.36
N ALA A 88 -11.42 -4.07 13.82
CA ALA A 88 -11.61 -3.95 12.39
C ALA A 88 -10.65 -2.91 11.80
N SER A 89 -10.23 -3.14 10.56
CA SER A 89 -9.39 -2.19 9.84
C SER A 89 -10.11 -0.87 9.64
N LYS A 90 -9.61 0.21 10.20
CA LYS A 90 -10.23 1.55 10.06
C LYS A 90 -10.22 2.08 8.62
N THR A 91 -9.36 1.54 7.75
CA THR A 91 -9.35 1.86 6.32
C THR A 91 -10.20 0.92 5.47
N GLY A 92 -10.76 -0.14 6.05
CA GLY A 92 -11.45 -1.21 5.32
C GLY A 92 -10.52 -2.10 4.47
N LEU A 93 -9.21 -1.92 4.57
CA LEU A 93 -8.19 -2.69 3.85
C LEU A 93 -7.29 -3.41 4.84
N THR A 94 -6.81 -4.60 4.46
CA THR A 94 -5.91 -5.41 5.30
C THR A 94 -4.75 -5.95 4.45
N TRP A 95 -3.64 -6.32 5.06
CA TRP A 95 -2.53 -6.93 4.34
C TRP A 95 -2.87 -8.36 3.92
N ALA A 96 -2.65 -8.70 2.64
CA ALA A 96 -2.55 -10.06 2.15
C ALA A 96 -1.10 -10.55 2.15
N LYS A 97 -0.19 -9.63 1.93
CA LYS A 97 1.25 -9.90 1.97
C LYS A 97 1.64 -10.42 3.36
N TYR A 98 2.47 -11.46 3.42
CA TYR A 98 2.84 -12.23 4.62
C TYR A 98 1.74 -13.14 5.18
N LEU A 99 0.54 -13.13 4.62
CA LEU A 99 -0.49 -14.08 5.01
C LEU A 99 -0.55 -15.22 3.99
N GLY A 100 -0.54 -16.44 4.48
CA GLY A 100 -0.90 -17.59 3.69
C GLY A 100 -2.40 -17.83 3.74
N THR A 101 -2.87 -18.81 2.98
CA THR A 101 -4.27 -19.18 2.93
C THR A 101 -4.44 -20.66 3.28
N GLY A 102 -5.54 -20.95 3.95
CA GLY A 102 -5.96 -22.31 4.27
C GLY A 102 -5.23 -22.98 5.43
N PRO A 103 -5.73 -24.16 5.84
CA PRO A 103 -5.29 -24.84 7.06
C PRO A 103 -3.86 -25.41 6.99
N THR A 104 -3.30 -25.57 5.79
CA THR A 104 -1.94 -26.08 5.63
C THR A 104 -0.86 -25.04 5.88
N TYR A 105 -1.21 -23.75 5.85
CA TYR A 105 -0.29 -22.66 6.06
C TYR A 105 -0.12 -22.30 7.55
N TYR A 106 -1.18 -22.49 8.33
CA TYR A 106 -1.21 -22.21 9.76
C TYR A 106 -1.18 -23.49 10.56
N ALA A 107 -0.32 -23.57 11.57
CA ALA A 107 -0.40 -24.63 12.58
C ALA A 107 -1.54 -24.33 13.57
N ASP A 108 -1.73 -23.06 13.90
CA ASP A 108 -2.87 -22.49 14.65
C ASP A 108 -2.98 -21.00 14.36
N MET A 109 -3.91 -20.30 15.01
CA MET A 109 -4.15 -18.86 14.82
C MET A 109 -2.91 -18.00 15.03
N TRP A 110 -1.94 -18.45 15.83
CA TRP A 110 -0.75 -17.68 16.23
C TRP A 110 0.53 -18.15 15.54
N ASN A 111 0.50 -19.31 14.87
CA ASN A 111 1.68 -19.94 14.29
C ASN A 111 1.48 -20.12 12.79
N ALA A 112 2.04 -19.19 12.03
CA ALA A 112 2.05 -19.23 10.57
C ALA A 112 3.45 -19.52 10.03
N ASN A 113 3.53 -20.16 8.85
CA ASN A 113 4.78 -20.44 8.15
C ASN A 113 5.26 -19.25 7.31
N ALA A 114 5.04 -18.01 7.79
CA ALA A 114 5.48 -16.79 7.11
C ALA A 114 6.96 -16.53 7.32
N ASN A 115 7.70 -16.34 6.23
CA ASN A 115 9.07 -15.86 6.29
C ASN A 115 9.08 -14.33 6.30
N THR A 116 9.84 -13.74 7.22
CA THR A 116 10.10 -12.30 7.22
C THR A 116 11.04 -11.95 6.08
N ILE A 117 10.62 -11.02 5.22
CA ILE A 117 11.46 -10.50 4.15
C ILE A 117 12.45 -9.49 4.76
N MET A 118 13.73 -9.84 4.80
CA MET A 118 14.78 -8.93 5.24
C MET A 118 15.22 -8.00 4.12
N PHE A 119 15.50 -8.56 2.95
CA PHE A 119 15.74 -7.83 1.69
C PHE A 119 15.56 -8.80 0.52
N ARG A 120 15.38 -8.25 -0.68
CA ARG A 120 15.20 -9.05 -1.90
C ARG A 120 15.68 -8.30 -3.14
N TYR A 121 15.90 -9.04 -4.19
CA TYR A 121 16.52 -8.53 -5.43
C TYR A 121 15.76 -7.35 -6.06
N ALA A 122 14.42 -7.28 -5.90
CA ALA A 122 13.64 -6.15 -6.37
C ALA A 122 14.07 -4.82 -5.73
N GLU A 123 14.45 -4.83 -4.43
CA GLU A 123 14.98 -3.63 -3.77
C GLU A 123 16.30 -3.18 -4.41
N THR A 124 17.20 -4.13 -4.68
CA THR A 124 18.48 -3.85 -5.37
C THR A 124 18.24 -3.23 -6.74
N LEU A 125 17.31 -3.79 -7.54
CA LEU A 125 16.97 -3.26 -8.85
C LEU A 125 16.39 -1.85 -8.78
N LEU A 126 15.51 -1.58 -7.82
CA LEU A 126 14.88 -0.27 -7.63
C LEU A 126 15.88 0.77 -7.11
N SER A 127 16.76 0.37 -6.19
CA SER A 127 17.84 1.25 -5.69
C SER A 127 18.83 1.60 -6.79
N PHE A 128 19.20 0.61 -7.64
CA PHE A 128 20.02 0.84 -8.82
C PHE A 128 19.31 1.81 -9.80
N ALA A 129 18.04 1.54 -10.12
CA ALA A 129 17.26 2.37 -11.05
C ALA A 129 17.17 3.82 -10.55
N GLU A 130 16.92 4.02 -9.27
CA GLU A 130 16.86 5.35 -8.65
C GLU A 130 18.21 6.06 -8.74
N ALA A 131 19.28 5.44 -8.24
CA ALA A 131 20.61 6.03 -8.24
C ALA A 131 21.11 6.35 -9.68
N LYS A 132 20.89 5.44 -10.62
CA LYS A 132 21.32 5.61 -12.01
C LYS A 132 20.53 6.72 -12.70
N ASN A 133 19.22 6.80 -12.49
CA ASN A 133 18.39 7.90 -13.02
C ASN A 133 18.79 9.25 -12.42
N GLU A 134 19.12 9.28 -11.12
CA GLU A 134 19.57 10.53 -10.48
C GLU A 134 20.94 10.99 -10.98
N LEU A 135 21.80 10.07 -11.35
CA LEU A 135 23.12 10.39 -11.88
C LEU A 135 23.06 10.80 -13.37
N ASP A 136 22.54 9.92 -14.22
CA ASP A 136 22.68 10.04 -15.69
C ASP A 136 21.35 10.38 -16.40
N GLY A 137 20.21 10.34 -15.69
CA GLY A 137 18.89 10.43 -16.30
C GLY A 137 18.44 9.11 -16.95
N PRO A 138 17.42 9.18 -17.82
CA PRO A 138 16.90 8.00 -18.50
C PRO A 138 17.95 7.31 -19.37
N CYS A 139 18.14 6.02 -19.13
CA CYS A 139 19.02 5.17 -19.95
C CYS A 139 18.55 3.72 -19.95
N ASP A 140 19.01 2.94 -20.92
CA ASP A 140 18.53 1.55 -21.11
C ASP A 140 18.69 0.68 -19.86
N SER A 141 19.74 0.85 -19.08
CA SER A 141 19.95 0.05 -17.87
C SER A 141 18.89 0.30 -16.80
N VAL A 142 18.37 1.54 -16.69
CA VAL A 142 17.27 1.87 -15.79
C VAL A 142 15.97 1.20 -16.24
N TYR A 143 15.64 1.32 -17.52
CA TYR A 143 14.45 0.65 -18.08
C TYR A 143 14.53 -0.87 -17.96
N VAL A 144 15.69 -1.48 -18.18
CA VAL A 144 15.89 -2.92 -18.00
C VAL A 144 15.65 -3.33 -16.55
N ALA A 145 16.18 -2.58 -15.58
CA ALA A 145 15.96 -2.88 -14.16
C ALA A 145 14.49 -2.82 -13.77
N LEU A 146 13.78 -1.78 -14.19
CA LEU A 146 12.33 -1.62 -13.94
C LEU A 146 11.52 -2.71 -14.65
N ASN A 147 11.83 -3.02 -15.90
CA ASN A 147 11.10 -4.02 -16.68
C ASN A 147 11.26 -5.43 -16.11
N LYS A 148 12.38 -5.79 -15.49
CA LYS A 148 12.50 -7.07 -14.77
C LYS A 148 11.44 -7.22 -13.66
N ILE A 149 11.16 -6.14 -12.92
CA ILE A 149 10.15 -6.13 -11.87
C ILE A 149 8.76 -6.19 -12.50
N ARG A 150 8.49 -5.33 -13.48
CA ARG A 150 7.20 -5.21 -14.13
C ARG A 150 6.80 -6.52 -14.83
N PHE A 151 7.67 -7.16 -15.57
CA PHE A 151 7.40 -8.44 -16.23
C PHE A 151 7.11 -9.56 -15.23
N ARG A 152 7.87 -9.65 -14.14
CA ARG A 152 7.57 -10.62 -13.09
C ARG A 152 6.16 -10.42 -12.52
N ALA A 153 5.71 -9.17 -12.44
CA ALA A 153 4.39 -8.80 -11.92
C ALA A 153 3.27 -8.92 -12.97
N GLY A 154 3.58 -9.26 -14.22
CA GLY A 154 2.59 -9.31 -15.32
C GLY A 154 2.22 -7.94 -15.86
N MET A 155 3.02 -6.89 -15.58
CA MET A 155 2.80 -5.54 -16.05
C MET A 155 3.51 -5.28 -17.39
N PRO A 156 2.98 -4.39 -18.24
CA PRO A 156 3.65 -4.00 -19.48
C PRO A 156 4.98 -3.30 -19.20
N SER A 157 5.87 -3.30 -20.19
CA SER A 157 7.13 -2.56 -20.14
C SER A 157 6.90 -1.07 -19.95
N VAL A 158 7.92 -0.42 -19.39
CA VAL A 158 7.95 1.04 -19.23
C VAL A 158 7.82 1.71 -20.61
N ASP A 159 6.90 2.63 -20.74
CA ASP A 159 6.79 3.51 -21.90
C ASP A 159 7.92 4.54 -21.88
N LYS A 160 8.94 4.31 -22.71
CA LYS A 160 10.10 5.20 -22.81
C LYS A 160 9.76 6.60 -23.33
N GLY A 161 8.69 6.74 -24.12
CA GLY A 161 8.22 8.03 -24.60
C GLY A 161 7.66 8.88 -23.45
N LYS A 162 6.80 8.28 -22.64
CA LYS A 162 6.19 8.93 -21.47
C LYS A 162 7.23 9.25 -20.37
N TYR A 163 8.13 8.31 -20.09
CA TYR A 163 9.12 8.44 -19.04
C TYR A 163 10.52 8.76 -19.59
N SER A 164 10.60 9.78 -20.46
CA SER A 164 11.78 10.17 -21.22
C SER A 164 12.64 11.24 -20.55
N THR A 165 12.20 11.81 -19.42
CA THR A 165 12.98 12.78 -18.63
C THR A 165 13.35 12.20 -17.27
N LYS A 166 14.38 12.78 -16.64
CA LYS A 166 14.82 12.39 -15.29
C LYS A 166 13.69 12.51 -14.28
N GLU A 167 12.88 13.55 -14.38
CA GLU A 167 11.78 13.84 -13.47
C GLU A 167 10.63 12.85 -13.66
N THR A 168 10.18 12.62 -14.88
CA THR A 168 9.09 11.68 -15.14
C THR A 168 9.49 10.25 -14.78
N LEU A 169 10.72 9.84 -15.08
CA LEU A 169 11.23 8.53 -14.72
C LEU A 169 11.42 8.38 -13.20
N ARG A 170 11.84 9.45 -12.49
CA ARG A 170 11.88 9.49 -11.02
C ARG A 170 10.52 9.18 -10.41
N GLU A 171 9.46 9.80 -10.92
CA GLU A 171 8.09 9.56 -10.40
C GLU A 171 7.64 8.10 -10.63
N LEU A 172 7.97 7.53 -11.79
CA LEU A 172 7.72 6.10 -12.03
C LEU A 172 8.51 5.22 -11.05
N ILE A 173 9.82 5.46 -10.88
CA ILE A 173 10.67 4.68 -9.97
C ILE A 173 10.13 4.73 -8.54
N ARG A 174 9.72 5.90 -8.07
CA ARG A 174 9.12 6.09 -6.74
C ARG A 174 7.81 5.33 -6.59
N ARG A 175 6.98 5.32 -7.63
CA ARG A 175 5.73 4.54 -7.66
C ARG A 175 6.03 3.05 -7.64
N GLU A 176 6.88 2.56 -8.53
CA GLU A 176 7.29 1.15 -8.58
C GLU A 176 7.87 0.69 -7.24
N ARG A 177 8.73 1.51 -6.61
CA ARG A 177 9.28 1.22 -5.29
C ARG A 177 8.19 1.16 -4.22
N THR A 178 7.22 2.05 -4.27
CA THR A 178 6.12 2.07 -3.30
C THR A 178 5.23 0.84 -3.41
N VAL A 179 4.81 0.46 -4.61
CA VAL A 179 3.89 -0.67 -4.81
C VAL A 179 4.60 -2.02 -4.69
N GLU A 180 5.82 -2.13 -5.16
CA GLU A 180 6.62 -3.35 -5.08
C GLU A 180 7.02 -3.71 -3.64
N LEU A 181 7.50 -2.72 -2.88
CA LEU A 181 8.01 -2.90 -1.52
C LEU A 181 6.96 -2.54 -0.44
N ALA A 182 5.69 -2.45 -0.82
CA ALA A 182 4.62 -2.21 0.14
C ALA A 182 4.62 -3.25 1.27
N GLY A 183 4.53 -2.81 2.53
CA GLY A 183 4.56 -3.68 3.71
C GLY A 183 5.95 -4.18 4.12
N GLU A 184 7.03 -3.80 3.42
CA GLU A 184 8.39 -4.29 3.69
C GLU A 184 9.26 -3.30 4.49
N GLY A 185 8.66 -2.28 5.10
CA GLY A 185 9.36 -1.35 6.00
C GLY A 185 10.05 -0.15 5.34
N PHE A 186 10.13 -0.10 4.00
CA PHE A 186 10.90 0.93 3.28
C PHE A 186 10.21 2.30 3.20
N ARG A 187 8.86 2.33 3.22
CA ARG A 187 8.09 3.55 2.89
C ARG A 187 8.46 4.77 3.74
N ARG A 188 8.62 4.60 5.06
CA ARG A 188 8.99 5.71 5.95
C ARG A 188 10.33 6.33 5.55
N ALA A 189 11.35 5.52 5.34
CA ALA A 189 12.67 6.00 4.93
C ALA A 189 12.61 6.71 3.57
N ASP A 190 11.87 6.15 2.61
CA ASP A 190 11.73 6.71 1.28
C ASP A 190 11.09 8.11 1.29
N ILE A 191 9.94 8.28 1.95
CA ILE A 191 9.26 9.59 1.99
C ILE A 191 10.02 10.64 2.81
N LEU A 192 10.87 10.23 3.76
CA LEU A 192 11.71 11.14 4.53
C LEU A 192 12.94 11.63 3.75
N ARG A 193 13.47 10.82 2.82
CA ARG A 193 14.64 11.18 2.00
C ARG A 193 14.27 11.82 0.66
N TRP A 194 13.11 11.47 0.09
CA TRP A 194 12.66 12.06 -1.16
C TRP A 194 12.20 13.50 -0.96
N LYS A 195 12.46 14.30 -1.98
CA LYS A 195 11.99 15.68 -2.05
C LYS A 195 11.08 15.84 -3.28
N ASP A 196 10.12 16.75 -3.17
CA ASP A 196 9.32 17.21 -4.29
C ASP A 196 10.12 18.17 -5.19
N ASN A 197 9.50 18.67 -6.25
CA ASN A 197 10.14 19.60 -7.19
C ASN A 197 10.48 20.97 -6.58
N ASN A 198 9.92 21.31 -5.41
CA ASN A 198 10.20 22.52 -4.64
C ASN A 198 11.29 22.29 -3.58
N GLY A 199 11.86 21.08 -3.51
CA GLY A 199 12.86 20.72 -2.51
C GLY A 199 12.29 20.38 -1.13
N LYS A 200 10.95 20.34 -0.97
CA LYS A 200 10.27 19.98 0.26
C LYS A 200 10.29 18.47 0.44
N VAL A 201 10.51 17.99 1.65
CA VAL A 201 10.51 16.55 1.96
C VAL A 201 9.14 15.95 1.71
N LEU A 202 9.10 14.82 0.99
CA LEU A 202 7.85 14.23 0.54
C LEU A 202 6.93 13.82 1.71
N ALA A 203 7.48 13.44 2.86
CA ALA A 203 6.71 13.15 4.06
C ALA A 203 5.80 14.31 4.49
N GLU A 204 6.24 15.56 4.31
CA GLU A 204 5.45 16.74 4.64
C GLU A 204 4.23 16.95 3.72
N THR A 205 4.22 16.30 2.58
CA THR A 205 3.06 16.31 1.66
C THR A 205 2.16 15.10 1.87
N VAL A 206 2.75 13.89 1.89
CA VAL A 206 1.97 12.64 1.89
C VAL A 206 1.43 12.26 3.28
N LEU A 207 2.01 12.78 4.36
CA LEU A 207 1.58 12.51 5.73
C LEU A 207 0.72 13.65 6.33
N ASN A 208 0.41 14.67 5.55
CA ASN A 208 -0.51 15.73 5.92
C ASN A 208 -1.85 15.55 5.21
N GLY A 209 -2.92 16.06 5.83
CA GLY A 209 -4.26 16.06 5.25
C GLY A 209 -5.13 14.90 5.74
N GLU A 210 -6.12 14.58 4.96
CA GLU A 210 -7.17 13.62 5.33
C GLU A 210 -6.84 12.21 4.81
N LEU A 211 -6.90 11.23 5.72
CA LEU A 211 -6.97 9.83 5.36
C LEU A 211 -8.43 9.45 5.23
N LYS A 212 -8.79 8.91 4.08
CA LYS A 212 -10.16 8.50 3.75
C LYS A 212 -10.23 7.01 3.45
N ARG A 213 -11.41 6.41 3.67
CA ARG A 213 -11.74 5.03 3.30
C ARG A 213 -12.81 4.98 2.24
N TYR A 214 -12.94 3.84 1.58
CA TYR A 214 -14.05 3.55 0.68
C TYR A 214 -15.35 3.38 1.47
N VAL A 215 -16.45 3.83 0.86
CA VAL A 215 -17.82 3.58 1.31
C VAL A 215 -18.58 2.93 0.17
N GLY A 216 -19.41 1.95 0.48
CA GLY A 216 -20.16 1.20 -0.54
C GLY A 216 -20.74 -0.07 0.05
N THR A 217 -21.00 -1.05 -0.80
CA THR A 217 -21.55 -2.36 -0.44
C THR A 217 -20.83 -3.48 -1.16
N VAL A 218 -21.04 -4.73 -0.70
CA VAL A 218 -20.53 -5.92 -1.39
C VAL A 218 -21.68 -6.65 -2.09
N ASN A 219 -21.62 -6.73 -3.42
CA ASN A 219 -22.55 -7.52 -4.23
C ASN A 219 -22.08 -8.97 -4.30
N TYR A 220 -22.72 -9.85 -3.55
CA TYR A 220 -22.39 -11.28 -3.50
C TYR A 220 -22.81 -12.05 -4.76
N ASP A 221 -23.72 -11.49 -5.57
CA ASP A 221 -24.17 -12.11 -6.83
C ASP A 221 -23.18 -11.87 -7.99
N GLU A 222 -22.24 -10.93 -7.83
CA GLU A 222 -21.20 -10.67 -8.82
C GLU A 222 -20.15 -11.81 -8.82
N THR A 223 -19.93 -12.37 -9.99
CA THR A 223 -19.02 -13.51 -10.17
C THR A 223 -17.54 -13.13 -10.22
N VAL A 224 -17.25 -11.88 -10.61
CA VAL A 224 -15.88 -11.33 -10.66
C VAL A 224 -15.53 -10.70 -9.32
N PRO A 225 -14.64 -11.31 -8.51
CA PRO A 225 -14.38 -10.86 -7.15
C PRO A 225 -13.98 -9.37 -7.05
N GLU A 226 -13.22 -8.88 -8.03
CA GLU A 226 -12.73 -7.51 -8.07
C GLU A 226 -13.83 -6.47 -8.35
N LYS A 227 -15.00 -6.92 -8.80
CA LYS A 227 -16.21 -6.09 -9.05
C LYS A 227 -17.27 -6.21 -7.97
N ARG A 228 -17.12 -7.12 -7.01
CA ARG A 228 -18.11 -7.29 -5.93
C ARG A 228 -18.21 -6.07 -5.04
N ALA A 229 -17.10 -5.39 -4.77
CA ALA A 229 -17.15 -4.11 -4.07
C ALA A 229 -17.72 -3.05 -5.01
N VAL A 230 -18.89 -2.52 -4.67
CA VAL A 230 -19.54 -1.40 -5.36
C VAL A 230 -19.35 -0.17 -4.49
N ILE A 231 -18.44 0.69 -4.91
CA ILE A 231 -18.06 1.89 -4.15
C ILE A 231 -18.94 3.05 -4.57
N SER A 232 -19.49 3.78 -3.57
CA SER A 232 -20.19 5.03 -3.79
C SER A 232 -19.19 6.15 -4.10
N GLU A 233 -19.67 7.29 -4.62
CA GLU A 233 -18.82 8.47 -4.84
C GLU A 233 -18.33 9.09 -3.52
N ASP A 234 -19.03 8.83 -2.42
CA ASP A 234 -18.67 9.33 -1.11
C ASP A 234 -17.50 8.55 -0.50
N THR A 235 -16.67 9.28 0.22
CA THR A 235 -15.60 8.69 1.04
C THR A 235 -15.74 9.15 2.47
N GLU A 236 -15.42 8.29 3.42
CA GLU A 236 -15.46 8.61 4.83
C GLU A 236 -14.08 8.98 5.37
N LEU A 237 -14.07 9.98 6.26
CA LEU A 237 -12.85 10.43 6.93
C LEU A 237 -12.46 9.44 8.03
N VAL A 238 -11.26 8.89 7.92
CA VAL A 238 -10.67 8.02 8.96
C VAL A 238 -9.93 8.86 10.00
N GLU A 239 -9.04 9.75 9.53
CA GLU A 239 -8.28 10.65 10.40
C GLU A 239 -7.75 11.88 9.65
N LYS A 240 -7.47 12.96 10.39
CA LYS A 240 -6.68 14.10 9.92
C LYS A 240 -5.24 13.95 10.41
N ARG A 241 -4.32 13.93 9.47
CA ARG A 241 -2.90 13.76 9.74
C ARG A 241 -2.17 15.09 9.73
N VAL A 242 -1.29 15.25 10.70
CA VAL A 242 -0.39 16.40 10.77
C VAL A 242 1.03 15.90 10.92
N PHE A 243 1.88 16.24 9.95
CA PHE A 243 3.31 15.98 9.97
C PHE A 243 4.05 17.30 9.92
N VAL A 244 4.82 17.57 10.95
CA VAL A 244 5.66 18.77 11.05
C VAL A 244 7.15 18.41 10.97
N SER A 245 8.02 19.38 10.76
CA SER A 245 9.43 19.14 10.43
C SER A 245 10.18 18.27 11.45
N HIS A 246 9.87 18.39 12.74
CA HIS A 246 10.53 17.59 13.78
C HIS A 246 10.10 16.10 13.73
N ASN A 247 8.93 15.78 13.17
CA ASN A 247 8.48 14.38 13.03
C ASN A 247 9.37 13.54 12.07
N ARG A 248 10.36 14.15 11.42
CA ARG A 248 11.43 13.43 10.70
C ARG A 248 12.24 12.55 11.62
N TYR A 249 12.41 12.98 12.85
CA TYR A 249 13.13 12.28 13.89
C TYR A 249 12.16 11.61 14.84
N LEU A 250 12.62 10.56 15.50
CA LEU A 250 11.90 10.00 16.64
C LEU A 250 12.42 10.69 17.91
N PRO A 251 11.57 10.96 18.92
CA PRO A 251 12.04 11.44 20.19
C PRO A 251 12.94 10.39 20.84
N ILE A 252 14.00 10.83 21.51
CA ILE A 252 14.77 9.97 22.39
C ILE A 252 13.93 9.76 23.65
N PRO A 253 13.64 8.50 24.07
CA PRO A 253 12.88 8.26 25.28
C PRO A 253 13.53 8.94 26.49
N GLN A 254 12.72 9.59 27.33
CA GLN A 254 13.20 10.39 28.47
C GLN A 254 14.11 9.60 29.41
N GLU A 255 13.82 8.31 29.62
CA GLU A 255 14.61 7.41 30.46
C GLU A 255 16.09 7.34 30.01
N TYR A 256 16.37 7.38 28.71
CA TYR A 256 17.78 7.35 28.24
C TYR A 256 18.47 8.70 28.41
N ILE A 257 17.73 9.80 28.31
CA ILE A 257 18.27 11.15 28.58
C ILE A 257 18.61 11.28 30.07
N ASP A 258 17.75 10.75 30.94
CA ASP A 258 17.96 10.78 32.40
C ASP A 258 19.17 9.92 32.82
N LEU A 259 19.41 8.82 32.13
CA LEU A 259 20.58 7.94 32.37
C LEU A 259 21.88 8.51 31.79
N ASN A 260 21.81 9.34 30.78
CA ASN A 260 23.00 9.89 30.13
C ASN A 260 22.85 11.39 29.88
N SER A 261 23.38 12.20 30.76
CA SER A 261 23.34 13.67 30.73
C SER A 261 24.01 14.32 29.48
N LYS A 262 24.71 13.51 28.66
CA LYS A 262 25.28 13.97 27.39
C LYS A 262 24.31 13.81 26.21
N LEU A 263 23.20 13.09 26.37
CA LEU A 263 22.17 12.99 25.37
C LEU A 263 21.35 14.27 25.33
N VAL A 264 21.20 14.81 24.14
CA VAL A 264 20.36 15.98 23.86
C VAL A 264 19.20 15.52 23.00
N GLN A 265 17.99 15.91 23.40
CA GLN A 265 16.77 15.57 22.66
C GLN A 265 16.82 16.10 21.23
N ASN A 266 16.21 15.36 20.31
CA ASN A 266 16.04 15.80 18.93
C ASN A 266 15.26 17.12 18.88
N PRO A 267 15.59 18.04 17.94
CA PRO A 267 14.92 19.35 17.85
C PRO A 267 13.41 19.23 17.72
N GLY A 268 12.68 19.92 18.56
CA GLY A 268 11.21 20.00 18.52
C GLY A 268 10.48 19.06 19.48
N TYR A 269 11.21 18.27 20.26
CA TYR A 269 10.65 17.41 21.31
C TYR A 269 11.04 17.88 22.70
#